data_c6c24a19a452775a08ac67368a2abdb4
#
_entry.id   c6c24a19a452775a08ac67368a2abdb4
#
_cell.length_a   1.000
_cell.length_b   1.000
_cell.length_c   1.000
_cell.angle_alpha   90.00
_cell.angle_beta   90.00
_cell.angle_gamma   90.00
#
_symmetry.space_group_name_H-M   'P 1'
#
loop_
_entity.id
_entity.type
_entity.pdbx_description
1 polymer ?
#
loop_
_entity_poly.entity_id
_entity_poly.type
_entity_poly.pdbx_seq_one_letter_code
_entity_poly.pdbx_strand_id
1 'polypeptide(L)'
;MNYWNRKSQKKWQKSFITSVFAKKTKHHDTYSKIIINNPDLLNDKNPHIPKTLFKFYAPTSDNIIDIKKQRLWCSHPSSFNDPFDCYTGYDVESYEKFSILNHIKKTGIANKAGHKNGFTKKDYDRIYNSSTEYVYNWRSNIEEYWSVMHSISDGKSKEFKSELYKLTTKYKNEVKTKIDKLRDINIRVACFSDLYHNNFPPTTRDFEHMIQMWSHYADNHKGFCVEYDMSTLNPQSLLPLKYQYSSDNQDQFLSERTMLITVAGLFPVIYTANRVNIPRTKLQQIKLDGNNELLHDSEIDALLYKTFIVKSAKWNYEKEWRIIIDGDICKYFENKLPFPYIKRIFLGCKMKAHHIDTLIEIADELNVEAILMTMCIV
;
A
#
# COMPACT_ATOMS: atom_id res chain seq x y z
N MET A 1 -13.69 -8.95 -30.63
CA MET A 1 -12.80 -8.25 -29.67
C MET A 1 -13.66 -7.35 -28.82
N ASN A 2 -13.92 -7.70 -27.57
CA ASN A 2 -14.76 -6.91 -26.69
C ASN A 2 -13.96 -5.71 -26.17
N TYR A 3 -14.31 -4.52 -26.65
CA TYR A 3 -13.83 -3.25 -26.09
C TYR A 3 -14.36 -3.10 -24.67
N TRP A 4 -13.56 -3.46 -23.67
CA TRP A 4 -13.87 -3.12 -22.29
C TRP A 4 -13.74 -1.60 -22.13
N ASN A 5 -14.88 -0.94 -21.99
CA ASN A 5 -14.93 0.50 -21.75
C ASN A 5 -14.24 0.81 -20.42
N ARG A 6 -13.39 1.86 -20.35
CA ARG A 6 -12.72 2.36 -19.12
C ARG A 6 -13.67 2.48 -17.92
N LYS A 7 -14.95 2.78 -18.17
CA LYS A 7 -16.00 2.85 -17.16
C LYS A 7 -16.31 1.46 -16.57
N SER A 8 -16.38 0.43 -17.38
CA SER A 8 -16.65 -0.93 -16.92
C SER A 8 -15.50 -1.53 -16.14
N GLN A 9 -14.25 -1.24 -16.55
CA GLN A 9 -13.08 -1.70 -15.80
C GLN A 9 -12.96 -1.04 -14.42
N LYS A 10 -13.16 0.28 -14.32
CA LYS A 10 -13.20 0.95 -13.01
C LYS A 10 -14.31 0.41 -12.10
N LYS A 11 -15.46 0.06 -12.69
CA LYS A 11 -16.57 -0.56 -11.95
C LYS A 11 -16.18 -1.96 -11.47
N TRP A 12 -15.57 -2.77 -12.35
CA TRP A 12 -15.05 -4.08 -11.98
C TRP A 12 -14.01 -3.97 -10.87
N GLN A 13 -12.98 -3.14 -10.99
CA GLN A 13 -11.95 -2.96 -9.97
C GLN A 13 -12.54 -2.70 -8.59
N LYS A 14 -13.51 -1.79 -8.49
CA LYS A 14 -14.17 -1.50 -7.21
C LYS A 14 -14.95 -2.70 -6.67
N SER A 15 -15.69 -3.40 -7.54
CA SER A 15 -16.48 -4.59 -7.19
C SER A 15 -15.56 -5.71 -6.72
N PHE A 16 -14.52 -6.02 -7.49
CA PHE A 16 -13.53 -7.05 -7.18
C PHE A 16 -12.86 -6.81 -5.81
N ILE A 17 -12.34 -5.60 -5.61
CA ILE A 17 -11.71 -5.24 -4.34
C ILE A 17 -12.69 -5.34 -3.16
N THR A 18 -13.94 -4.93 -3.35
CA THR A 18 -14.98 -5.10 -2.33
C THR A 18 -15.21 -6.58 -2.01
N SER A 19 -15.24 -7.44 -3.03
CA SER A 19 -15.41 -8.89 -2.87
C SER A 19 -14.23 -9.52 -2.14
N VAL A 20 -13.00 -9.08 -2.43
CA VAL A 20 -11.79 -9.55 -1.72
C VAL A 20 -11.86 -9.19 -0.23
N PHE A 21 -12.23 -7.94 0.09
CA PHE A 21 -12.32 -7.48 1.50
C PHE A 21 -13.53 -8.01 2.25
N ALA A 22 -14.57 -8.49 1.55
CA ALA A 22 -15.69 -9.16 2.19
C ALA A 22 -15.36 -10.58 2.68
N LYS A 23 -14.25 -11.17 2.23
CA LYS A 23 -13.80 -12.48 2.71
C LYS A 23 -13.17 -12.33 4.09
N LYS A 24 -13.66 -13.10 5.05
CA LYS A 24 -13.06 -13.16 6.39
C LYS A 24 -11.66 -13.79 6.29
N THR A 25 -10.67 -13.07 6.76
CA THR A 25 -9.30 -13.59 6.86
C THR A 25 -9.16 -14.46 8.12
N LYS A 26 -8.40 -15.54 7.99
CA LYS A 26 -7.86 -16.26 9.15
C LYS A 26 -6.54 -15.59 9.54
N HIS A 27 -6.06 -15.87 10.74
CA HIS A 27 -4.78 -15.36 11.26
C HIS A 27 -3.68 -15.33 10.16
N HIS A 28 -3.11 -14.16 9.90
CA HIS A 28 -2.01 -13.94 8.95
C HIS A 28 -2.29 -14.29 7.47
N ASP A 29 -3.54 -14.25 7.04
CA ASP A 29 -3.82 -14.42 5.61
C ASP A 29 -3.44 -13.14 4.83
N THR A 30 -2.40 -13.23 4.02
CA THR A 30 -2.06 -12.22 3.03
C THR A 30 -3.07 -12.21 1.88
N TYR A 31 -3.07 -11.16 1.05
CA TYR A 31 -3.94 -11.10 -0.14
C TYR A 31 -3.78 -12.30 -1.07
N SER A 32 -2.55 -12.74 -1.30
CA SER A 32 -2.30 -13.92 -2.10
C SER A 32 -2.97 -15.16 -1.53
N LYS A 33 -2.95 -15.35 -0.21
CA LYS A 33 -3.67 -16.45 0.45
C LYS A 33 -5.19 -16.32 0.32
N ILE A 34 -5.75 -15.10 0.45
CA ILE A 34 -7.19 -14.88 0.25
C ILE A 34 -7.59 -15.29 -1.17
N ILE A 35 -6.86 -14.87 -2.17
CA ILE A 35 -7.14 -15.21 -3.57
C ILE A 35 -6.97 -16.70 -3.84
N ILE A 36 -5.87 -17.31 -3.36
CA ILE A 36 -5.59 -18.74 -3.53
C ILE A 36 -6.68 -19.59 -2.86
N ASN A 37 -7.16 -19.17 -1.69
CA ASN A 37 -8.22 -19.89 -0.96
C ASN A 37 -9.63 -19.66 -1.52
N ASN A 38 -9.79 -18.72 -2.45
CA ASN A 38 -11.07 -18.40 -3.09
C ASN A 38 -10.90 -18.37 -4.63
N PRO A 39 -10.94 -19.55 -5.30
CA PRO A 39 -10.72 -19.66 -6.74
C PRO A 39 -11.64 -18.77 -7.58
N ASP A 40 -12.86 -18.50 -7.15
CA ASP A 40 -13.80 -17.61 -7.84
C ASP A 40 -13.25 -16.18 -7.95
N LEU A 41 -12.52 -15.70 -6.94
CA LEU A 41 -11.86 -14.39 -7.01
C LEU A 41 -10.72 -14.37 -8.03
N LEU A 42 -10.00 -15.47 -8.17
CA LEU A 42 -8.96 -15.62 -9.17
C LEU A 42 -9.56 -15.65 -10.58
N ASN A 43 -10.63 -16.42 -10.77
CA ASN A 43 -11.36 -16.51 -12.02
C ASN A 43 -11.98 -15.17 -12.43
N ASP A 44 -12.52 -14.40 -11.50
CA ASP A 44 -13.02 -13.03 -11.75
C ASP A 44 -11.89 -12.08 -12.15
N LYS A 45 -10.71 -12.20 -11.55
CA LYS A 45 -9.56 -11.33 -11.82
C LYS A 45 -8.87 -11.60 -13.15
N ASN A 46 -8.70 -12.88 -13.53
CA ASN A 46 -7.88 -13.29 -14.66
C ASN A 46 -8.19 -12.58 -15.99
N PRO A 47 -9.46 -12.42 -16.41
CA PRO A 47 -9.78 -11.74 -17.66
C PRO A 47 -9.40 -10.26 -17.67
N HIS A 48 -9.12 -9.68 -16.50
CA HIS A 48 -8.85 -8.27 -16.31
C HIS A 48 -7.37 -7.94 -16.14
N ILE A 49 -6.52 -8.95 -15.99
CA ILE A 49 -5.07 -8.75 -15.93
C ILE A 49 -4.60 -8.24 -17.30
N PRO A 50 -3.88 -7.09 -17.37
CA PRO A 50 -3.30 -6.62 -18.62
C PRO A 50 -2.38 -7.68 -19.23
N LYS A 51 -2.40 -7.82 -20.54
CA LYS A 51 -1.48 -8.73 -21.25
C LYS A 51 -0.02 -8.30 -21.13
N THR A 52 0.20 -7.01 -20.95
CA THR A 52 1.53 -6.43 -20.77
C THR A 52 1.50 -5.43 -19.62
N LEU A 53 2.56 -5.41 -18.83
CA LEU A 53 2.80 -4.43 -17.78
C LEU A 53 4.19 -3.85 -17.92
N PHE A 54 4.36 -2.62 -17.49
CA PHE A 54 5.60 -1.85 -17.63
C PHE A 54 6.16 -1.48 -16.26
N LYS A 55 7.49 -1.53 -16.14
CA LYS A 55 8.17 -1.03 -14.95
C LYS A 55 9.39 -0.22 -15.35
N PHE A 56 9.50 0.96 -14.75
CA PHE A 56 10.59 1.89 -14.98
C PHE A 56 11.69 1.71 -13.94
N TYR A 57 12.93 1.91 -14.36
CA TYR A 57 14.11 1.70 -13.53
C TYR A 57 15.14 2.81 -13.74
N ALA A 58 15.74 3.27 -12.63
CA ALA A 58 16.97 4.03 -12.71
C ALA A 58 18.13 3.12 -13.17
N PRO A 59 19.15 3.62 -13.89
CA PRO A 59 20.22 2.82 -14.46
C PRO A 59 21.31 2.48 -13.42
N THR A 60 20.90 1.91 -12.28
CA THR A 60 21.82 1.46 -11.22
C THR A 60 22.33 0.06 -11.52
N SER A 61 23.53 -0.25 -11.02
CA SER A 61 24.12 -1.58 -11.18
C SER A 61 23.20 -2.69 -10.65
N ASP A 62 22.53 -2.46 -9.52
CA ASP A 62 21.60 -3.44 -8.93
C ASP A 62 20.41 -3.72 -9.85
N ASN A 63 19.79 -2.65 -10.40
CA ASN A 63 18.67 -2.81 -11.32
C ASN A 63 19.08 -3.55 -12.60
N ILE A 64 20.26 -3.25 -13.16
CA ILE A 64 20.78 -3.90 -14.36
C ILE A 64 21.05 -5.38 -14.08
N ILE A 65 21.68 -5.71 -12.95
CA ILE A 65 21.92 -7.09 -12.53
C ILE A 65 20.60 -7.85 -12.30
N ASP A 66 19.61 -7.20 -11.72
CA ASP A 66 18.31 -7.83 -11.48
C ASP A 66 17.57 -8.14 -12.80
N ILE A 67 17.68 -7.28 -13.81
CA ILE A 67 17.17 -7.56 -15.16
C ILE A 67 17.90 -8.74 -15.80
N LYS A 68 19.25 -8.74 -15.79
CA LYS A 68 20.03 -9.87 -16.30
C LYS A 68 19.65 -11.20 -15.65
N LYS A 69 19.39 -11.19 -14.35
CA LYS A 69 18.97 -12.38 -13.58
C LYS A 69 17.47 -12.63 -13.59
N GLN A 70 16.72 -11.88 -14.38
CA GLN A 70 15.25 -11.95 -14.46
C GLN A 70 14.59 -11.93 -13.08
N ARG A 71 14.98 -10.97 -12.24
CA ARG A 71 14.46 -10.81 -10.89
C ARG A 71 13.73 -9.48 -10.74
N LEU A 72 12.72 -9.48 -9.86
CA LEU A 72 11.89 -8.33 -9.55
C LEU A 72 12.13 -7.91 -8.10
N TRP A 73 12.66 -6.71 -7.89
CA TRP A 73 12.77 -6.13 -6.57
C TRP A 73 11.40 -5.80 -5.99
N CYS A 74 11.12 -6.27 -4.77
CA CYS A 74 9.90 -6.00 -4.02
C CYS A 74 10.25 -5.12 -2.81
N SER A 75 9.77 -3.88 -2.84
CA SER A 75 10.06 -2.86 -1.83
C SER A 75 9.17 -2.99 -0.61
N HIS A 76 9.67 -2.62 0.56
CA HIS A 76 8.80 -2.32 1.70
C HIS A 76 8.04 -1.01 1.42
N PRO A 77 6.73 -0.90 1.75
CA PRO A 77 5.94 0.30 1.47
C PRO A 77 6.51 1.60 2.04
N SER A 78 7.23 1.54 3.17
CA SER A 78 7.87 2.72 3.76
C SER A 78 9.01 3.33 2.92
N SER A 79 9.51 2.62 1.92
CA SER A 79 10.56 3.09 1.01
C SER A 79 10.02 3.78 -0.25
N PHE A 80 8.69 3.93 -0.38
CA PHE A 80 8.10 4.62 -1.52
C PHE A 80 8.42 6.12 -1.51
N ASN A 81 8.60 6.69 -2.70
CA ASN A 81 8.93 8.11 -2.88
C ASN A 81 7.80 9.05 -2.47
N ASP A 82 6.54 8.64 -2.62
CA ASP A 82 5.38 9.39 -2.10
C ASP A 82 5.12 8.97 -0.64
N PRO A 83 5.36 9.85 0.34
CA PRO A 83 5.14 9.53 1.75
C PRO A 83 3.67 9.30 2.09
N PHE A 84 2.78 9.54 1.14
CA PHE A 84 1.34 9.31 1.27
C PHE A 84 0.86 8.03 0.58
N ASP A 85 1.73 7.40 -0.22
CA ASP A 85 1.44 6.11 -0.83
C ASP A 85 1.54 5.00 0.22
N CYS A 86 0.62 4.06 0.20
CA CYS A 86 0.49 3.03 1.23
C CYS A 86 0.35 3.57 2.66
N TYR A 87 0.02 4.86 2.80
CA TYR A 87 -0.13 5.51 4.09
C TYR A 87 -1.59 5.53 4.54
N THR A 88 -1.83 5.01 5.73
CA THR A 88 -3.15 5.07 6.38
C THR A 88 -3.24 6.33 7.23
N GLY A 89 -4.35 7.05 7.11
CA GLY A 89 -4.70 8.10 8.07
C GLY A 89 -5.20 7.49 9.38
N TYR A 90 -4.90 8.15 10.47
CA TYR A 90 -5.32 7.74 11.81
C TYR A 90 -6.00 8.89 12.52
N ASP A 91 -7.12 8.59 13.17
CA ASP A 91 -7.89 9.56 13.95
C ASP A 91 -7.34 9.64 15.39
N VAL A 92 -6.12 10.19 15.51
CA VAL A 92 -5.34 10.24 16.74
C VAL A 92 -6.01 11.14 17.79
N GLU A 93 -6.46 12.31 17.39
CA GLU A 93 -7.07 13.31 18.26
C GLU A 93 -8.40 12.81 18.82
N SER A 94 -9.23 12.18 18.00
CA SER A 94 -10.43 11.52 18.51
C SER A 94 -10.10 10.38 19.47
N TYR A 95 -9.05 9.61 19.19
CA TYR A 95 -8.61 8.55 20.11
C TYR A 95 -8.22 9.13 21.47
N GLU A 96 -7.38 10.15 21.50
CA GLU A 96 -6.95 10.83 22.74
C GLU A 96 -8.16 11.39 23.50
N LYS A 97 -9.00 12.18 22.84
CA LYS A 97 -10.20 12.79 23.41
C LYS A 97 -11.08 11.76 24.12
N PHE A 98 -11.46 10.70 23.39
CA PHE A 98 -12.36 9.69 23.95
C PHE A 98 -11.70 8.83 25.03
N SER A 99 -10.39 8.63 24.96
CA SER A 99 -9.64 7.93 26.01
C SER A 99 -9.62 8.75 27.30
N ILE A 100 -9.43 10.07 27.20
CA ILE A 100 -9.54 11.00 28.34
C ILE A 100 -10.97 11.03 28.91
N LEU A 101 -11.99 11.13 28.06
CA LEU A 101 -13.39 11.10 28.50
C LEU A 101 -13.74 9.79 29.22
N ASN A 102 -13.27 8.65 28.73
CA ASN A 102 -13.45 7.35 29.38
C ASN A 102 -12.70 7.28 30.72
N HIS A 103 -11.50 7.86 30.78
CA HIS A 103 -10.76 7.96 32.02
C HIS A 103 -11.55 8.76 33.07
N ILE A 104 -12.03 9.96 32.69
CA ILE A 104 -12.83 10.82 33.59
C ILE A 104 -14.09 10.08 34.06
N LYS A 105 -14.78 9.34 33.20
CA LYS A 105 -15.94 8.54 33.59
C LYS A 105 -15.62 7.45 34.61
N LYS A 106 -14.49 6.74 34.41
CA LYS A 106 -14.07 5.64 35.30
C LYS A 106 -13.59 6.12 36.66
N THR A 107 -12.90 7.26 36.71
CA THR A 107 -12.32 7.81 37.92
C THR A 107 -13.28 8.72 38.69
N GLY A 108 -14.42 9.04 38.09
CA GLY A 108 -15.46 9.90 38.62
C GLY A 108 -15.29 11.36 38.23
N ILE A 109 -16.42 12.02 37.97
CA ILE A 109 -16.48 13.47 37.79
C ILE A 109 -16.53 14.10 39.15
N ALA A 110 -15.63 15.07 39.43
CA ALA A 110 -15.66 15.79 40.69
C ALA A 110 -16.94 16.59 40.82
N ASN A 111 -17.83 16.16 41.71
CA ASN A 111 -19.07 16.90 42.02
C ASN A 111 -18.86 18.05 43.00
N LYS A 112 -17.74 18.08 43.74
CA LYS A 112 -17.32 19.18 44.66
C LYS A 112 -15.82 19.14 44.89
N ALA A 113 -15.25 20.26 45.38
CA ALA A 113 -13.85 20.40 45.75
C ALA A 113 -13.39 19.25 46.66
N GLY A 114 -12.51 18.39 46.16
CA GLY A 114 -11.97 17.26 46.94
C GLY A 114 -11.70 15.96 46.18
N HIS A 115 -12.12 15.81 44.92
CA HIS A 115 -11.81 14.60 44.14
C HIS A 115 -10.41 14.61 43.51
N LYS A 116 -9.71 13.48 43.59
CA LYS A 116 -8.32 13.29 43.15
C LYS A 116 -8.00 13.74 41.73
N ASN A 117 -8.97 13.80 40.82
CA ASN A 117 -8.72 14.09 39.41
C ASN A 117 -9.07 15.53 38.99
N GLY A 118 -9.76 16.31 39.79
CA GLY A 118 -10.03 17.73 39.53
C GLY A 118 -10.88 18.08 38.28
N PHE A 119 -11.34 17.12 37.52
CA PHE A 119 -12.24 17.34 36.36
C PHE A 119 -13.66 17.59 36.86
N THR A 120 -14.26 18.70 36.40
CA THR A 120 -15.67 19.03 36.66
C THR A 120 -16.57 18.51 35.55
N LYS A 121 -17.89 18.47 35.80
CA LYS A 121 -18.88 18.18 34.76
C LYS A 121 -18.76 19.14 33.56
N LYS A 122 -18.50 20.43 33.87
CA LYS A 122 -18.29 21.47 32.85
C LYS A 122 -17.05 21.15 31.97
N ASP A 123 -15.95 20.70 32.57
CA ASP A 123 -14.73 20.31 31.82
C ASP A 123 -15.02 19.10 30.92
N TYR A 124 -15.74 18.09 31.43
CA TYR A 124 -16.15 16.94 30.66
C TYR A 124 -17.00 17.33 29.44
N ASP A 125 -18.04 18.14 29.65
CA ASP A 125 -18.96 18.56 28.58
C ASP A 125 -18.22 19.41 27.52
N ARG A 126 -17.28 20.25 27.92
CA ARG A 126 -16.45 21.02 26.98
C ARG A 126 -15.56 20.11 26.12
N ILE A 127 -14.90 19.13 26.74
CA ILE A 127 -14.09 18.14 26.00
C ILE A 127 -15.02 17.33 25.06
N TYR A 128 -16.16 16.88 25.56
CA TYR A 128 -17.09 16.07 24.78
C TYR A 128 -17.59 16.81 23.53
N ASN A 129 -17.95 18.07 23.65
CA ASN A 129 -18.51 18.88 22.57
C ASN A 129 -17.45 19.46 21.61
N SER A 130 -16.17 19.50 22.00
CA SER A 130 -15.10 20.00 21.11
C SER A 130 -14.93 19.12 19.88
N SER A 131 -14.70 19.71 18.73
CA SER A 131 -14.46 18.96 17.50
C SER A 131 -13.04 18.41 17.43
N THR A 132 -12.90 17.20 16.86
CA THR A 132 -11.62 16.57 16.49
C THR A 132 -11.57 16.23 15.01
N GLU A 133 -12.52 16.74 14.21
CA GLU A 133 -12.61 16.45 12.80
C GLU A 133 -11.58 17.27 12.00
N TYR A 134 -10.83 16.59 11.13
CA TYR A 134 -10.04 17.24 10.09
C TYR A 134 -10.98 17.75 8.99
N VAL A 135 -11.24 19.06 8.98
CA VAL A 135 -11.88 19.69 7.84
C VAL A 135 -10.81 20.08 6.82
N TYR A 136 -10.97 19.69 5.57
CA TYR A 136 -10.01 19.88 4.46
C TYR A 136 -9.67 21.36 4.14
N ASN A 137 -10.32 22.31 4.78
CA ASN A 137 -10.05 23.74 4.69
C ASN A 137 -9.18 24.19 5.88
N TRP A 138 -7.91 24.23 5.68
CA TRP A 138 -6.79 24.93 6.37
C TRP A 138 -6.99 25.45 7.83
N ARG A 139 -8.21 25.41 8.37
CA ARG A 139 -8.57 25.65 9.78
C ARG A 139 -9.28 24.40 10.26
N SER A 140 -8.50 23.48 10.80
CA SER A 140 -9.02 22.25 11.35
C SER A 140 -9.77 22.53 12.65
N ASN A 141 -10.94 21.93 12.84
CA ASN A 141 -11.66 21.94 14.11
C ASN A 141 -10.87 21.26 15.25
N ILE A 142 -9.72 20.67 14.95
CA ILE A 142 -8.73 20.20 15.95
C ILE A 142 -8.23 21.34 16.82
N GLU A 143 -8.13 22.55 16.28
CA GLU A 143 -7.78 23.73 17.09
C GLU A 143 -8.79 23.96 18.22
N GLU A 144 -10.06 23.65 18.00
CA GLU A 144 -11.09 23.73 19.03
C GLU A 144 -10.80 22.74 20.18
N TYR A 145 -10.50 21.48 19.88
CA TYR A 145 -10.14 20.49 20.90
C TYR A 145 -8.91 20.94 21.70
N TRP A 146 -7.83 21.36 21.02
CA TRP A 146 -6.62 21.83 21.69
C TRP A 146 -6.84 23.09 22.53
N SER A 147 -7.62 24.05 22.00
CA SER A 147 -8.01 25.25 22.72
C SER A 147 -8.78 24.92 24.01
N VAL A 148 -9.73 23.96 23.92
CA VAL A 148 -10.45 23.48 25.10
C VAL A 148 -9.52 22.82 26.10
N MET A 149 -8.60 21.95 25.67
CA MET A 149 -7.64 21.27 26.54
C MET A 149 -6.71 22.28 27.28
N HIS A 150 -6.23 23.30 26.57
CA HIS A 150 -5.44 24.38 27.16
C HIS A 150 -6.27 25.16 28.19
N SER A 151 -7.46 25.60 27.83
CA SER A 151 -8.30 26.44 28.71
C SER A 151 -8.81 25.70 29.93
N ILE A 152 -8.96 24.37 29.89
CA ILE A 152 -9.30 23.56 31.08
C ILE A 152 -8.15 23.60 32.11
N SER A 153 -6.91 23.70 31.66
CA SER A 153 -5.76 23.77 32.55
C SER A 153 -5.56 25.13 33.20
N ASP A 154 -6.16 26.20 32.59
CA ASP A 154 -6.01 27.56 33.13
C ASP A 154 -6.70 27.73 34.48
N GLY A 155 -6.01 28.36 35.44
CA GLY A 155 -6.52 28.55 36.81
C GLY A 155 -6.58 27.30 37.67
N LYS A 156 -6.19 26.11 37.15
CA LYS A 156 -6.13 24.87 37.92
C LYS A 156 -4.80 24.71 38.66
N SER A 157 -4.79 23.82 39.69
CA SER A 157 -3.60 23.52 40.48
C SER A 157 -2.47 22.90 39.67
N LYS A 158 -1.24 22.96 40.18
CA LYS A 158 -0.08 22.32 39.54
C LYS A 158 -0.25 20.81 39.43
N GLU A 159 -0.87 20.20 40.43
CA GLU A 159 -1.16 18.75 40.46
C GLU A 159 -2.10 18.37 39.34
N PHE A 160 -3.18 19.14 39.14
CA PHE A 160 -4.12 18.92 38.03
C PHE A 160 -3.43 19.04 36.68
N LYS A 161 -2.62 20.08 36.47
CA LYS A 161 -1.88 20.27 35.21
C LYS A 161 -0.92 19.12 34.95
N SER A 162 -0.23 18.64 35.95
CA SER A 162 0.67 17.48 35.87
C SER A 162 -0.08 16.22 35.51
N GLU A 163 -1.25 15.99 36.11
CA GLU A 163 -2.07 14.81 35.82
C GLU A 163 -2.65 14.84 34.39
N LEU A 164 -3.16 16.00 34.00
CA LEU A 164 -3.65 16.17 32.59
C LEU A 164 -2.54 15.92 31.58
N TYR A 165 -1.33 16.45 31.84
CA TYR A 165 -0.17 16.21 30.98
C TYR A 165 0.20 14.71 30.92
N LYS A 166 0.19 14.01 32.04
CA LYS A 166 0.44 12.56 32.08
C LYS A 166 -0.59 11.78 31.30
N LEU A 167 -1.88 12.13 31.39
CA LEU A 167 -2.96 11.48 30.68
C LEU A 167 -2.84 11.69 29.16
N THR A 168 -2.62 12.93 28.73
CA THR A 168 -2.43 13.23 27.30
C THR A 168 -1.22 12.51 26.72
N THR A 169 -0.08 12.55 27.44
CA THR A 169 1.13 11.83 27.04
C THR A 169 0.92 10.33 26.97
N LYS A 170 0.24 9.74 27.97
CA LYS A 170 -0.09 8.32 28.01
C LYS A 170 -0.87 7.90 26.75
N TYR A 171 -1.96 8.58 26.43
CA TYR A 171 -2.82 8.18 25.31
C TYR A 171 -2.20 8.48 23.95
N LYS A 172 -1.39 9.54 23.82
CA LYS A 172 -0.56 9.78 22.64
C LYS A 172 0.44 8.66 22.41
N ASN A 173 1.14 8.23 23.44
CA ASN A 173 2.11 7.14 23.34
C ASN A 173 1.41 5.81 23.04
N GLU A 174 0.26 5.54 23.66
CA GLU A 174 -0.52 4.34 23.41
C GLU A 174 -0.95 4.25 21.93
N VAL A 175 -1.55 5.31 21.40
CA VAL A 175 -1.98 5.31 20.00
C VAL A 175 -0.78 5.29 19.04
N LYS A 176 0.31 5.97 19.37
CA LYS A 176 1.54 5.92 18.60
C LYS A 176 2.09 4.50 18.51
N THR A 177 2.18 3.79 19.62
CA THR A 177 2.64 2.39 19.63
C THR A 177 1.77 1.51 18.75
N LYS A 178 0.44 1.65 18.84
CA LYS A 178 -0.49 0.92 17.96
C LYS A 178 -0.26 1.24 16.48
N ILE A 179 -0.09 2.52 16.16
CA ILE A 179 0.16 2.96 14.78
C ILE A 179 1.49 2.43 14.25
N ASP A 180 2.54 2.50 15.05
CA ASP A 180 3.87 2.02 14.66
C ASP A 180 3.83 0.51 14.37
N LYS A 181 3.13 -0.27 15.20
CA LYS A 181 2.92 -1.70 14.94
C LYS A 181 2.07 -1.97 13.70
N LEU A 182 1.04 -1.15 13.43
CA LEU A 182 0.26 -1.25 12.19
C LEU A 182 1.08 -0.92 10.94
N ARG A 183 2.10 -0.08 11.05
CA ARG A 183 3.01 0.28 9.95
C ARG A 183 4.09 -0.76 9.70
N ASP A 184 4.44 -1.53 10.72
CA ASP A 184 5.46 -2.59 10.66
C ASP A 184 4.91 -3.91 10.07
N ILE A 185 3.96 -3.79 9.14
CA ILE A 185 3.43 -4.96 8.44
C ILE A 185 4.50 -5.52 7.52
N ASN A 186 4.76 -6.81 7.68
CA ASN A 186 5.73 -7.54 6.88
C ASN A 186 5.21 -7.83 5.46
N ILE A 187 5.04 -6.77 4.66
CA ILE A 187 4.58 -6.81 3.27
C ILE A 187 5.63 -6.24 2.34
N ARG A 188 5.72 -6.80 1.14
CA ARG A 188 6.54 -6.28 0.04
C ARG A 188 5.67 -6.02 -1.18
N VAL A 189 6.02 -4.98 -1.90
CA VAL A 189 5.24 -4.49 -3.05
C VAL A 189 6.15 -4.26 -4.25
N ALA A 190 5.71 -4.73 -5.41
CA ALA A 190 6.29 -4.35 -6.69
C ALA A 190 5.24 -3.68 -7.56
N CYS A 191 5.55 -2.48 -8.08
CA CYS A 191 4.65 -1.64 -8.83
C CYS A 191 4.93 -1.73 -10.32
N PHE A 192 3.86 -1.78 -11.12
CA PHE A 192 3.87 -1.78 -12.59
C PHE A 192 2.86 -0.78 -13.11
N SER A 193 2.97 -0.42 -14.38
CA SER A 193 2.03 0.46 -15.08
C SER A 193 1.39 -0.23 -16.26
N ASP A 194 0.08 -0.05 -16.44
CA ASP A 194 -0.67 -0.48 -17.64
C ASP A 194 -0.75 0.70 -18.62
N LEU A 195 0.32 0.92 -19.38
CA LEU A 195 0.46 2.10 -20.25
C LEU A 195 -0.36 2.03 -21.53
N TYR A 196 -0.57 0.82 -22.08
CA TYR A 196 -1.25 0.65 -23.38
C TYR A 196 -2.67 0.12 -23.25
N HIS A 197 -3.34 0.40 -22.16
CA HIS A 197 -4.66 -0.12 -21.87
C HIS A 197 -5.61 -0.01 -23.08
N ASN A 198 -5.67 -1.09 -23.89
CA ASN A 198 -6.53 -1.29 -25.07
C ASN A 198 -6.26 -0.42 -26.31
N ASN A 199 -5.24 0.42 -26.36
CA ASN A 199 -4.96 1.24 -27.54
C ASN A 199 -3.54 0.97 -28.06
N PHE A 200 -3.45 0.24 -29.16
CA PHE A 200 -2.26 0.24 -29.99
C PHE A 200 -2.67 0.71 -31.39
N PRO A 201 -2.10 1.79 -31.91
CA PRO A 201 -1.04 2.64 -31.35
C PRO A 201 -1.49 3.49 -30.14
N PRO A 202 -0.56 3.86 -29.24
CA PRO A 202 -0.84 4.71 -28.09
C PRO A 202 -1.37 6.09 -28.55
N THR A 203 -2.31 6.64 -27.79
CA THR A 203 -2.82 8.00 -28.05
C THR A 203 -1.81 9.07 -27.58
N THR A 204 -1.97 10.33 -28.04
CA THR A 204 -1.17 11.47 -27.57
C THR A 204 -1.14 11.53 -26.02
N ARG A 205 -2.27 11.28 -25.40
CA ARG A 205 -2.40 11.25 -23.92
C ARG A 205 -1.60 10.13 -23.26
N ASP A 206 -1.47 8.98 -23.93
CA ASP A 206 -0.63 7.89 -23.42
C ASP A 206 0.85 8.29 -23.49
N PHE A 207 1.28 9.04 -24.50
CA PHE A 207 2.64 9.62 -24.59
C PHE A 207 2.91 10.64 -23.49
N GLU A 208 1.97 11.54 -23.18
CA GLU A 208 2.09 12.49 -22.08
C GLU A 208 2.29 11.77 -20.73
N HIS A 209 1.53 10.72 -20.48
CA HIS A 209 1.69 9.90 -19.29
C HIS A 209 3.04 9.18 -19.26
N MET A 210 3.52 8.69 -20.39
CA MET A 210 4.84 8.07 -20.50
C MET A 210 5.96 9.06 -20.17
N ILE A 211 5.89 10.32 -20.60
CA ILE A 211 6.88 11.35 -20.26
C ILE A 211 7.00 11.53 -18.74
N GLN A 212 5.87 11.56 -18.04
CA GLN A 212 5.87 11.67 -16.58
C GLN A 212 6.49 10.43 -15.92
N MET A 213 6.18 9.22 -16.41
CA MET A 213 6.76 7.98 -15.90
C MET A 213 8.28 7.94 -16.10
N TRP A 214 8.77 8.33 -17.27
CA TRP A 214 10.20 8.44 -17.54
C TRP A 214 10.90 9.46 -16.66
N SER A 215 10.24 10.58 -16.36
CA SER A 215 10.80 11.63 -15.50
C SER A 215 10.88 11.17 -14.04
N HIS A 216 9.82 10.53 -13.52
CA HIS A 216 9.73 10.18 -12.11
C HIS A 216 10.47 8.89 -11.75
N TYR A 217 10.44 7.88 -12.64
CA TYR A 217 10.85 6.52 -12.31
C TYR A 217 12.05 6.00 -13.10
N ALA A 218 12.47 6.70 -14.16
CA ALA A 218 13.63 6.35 -14.97
C ALA A 218 14.74 7.42 -14.95
N ASP A 219 15.02 7.98 -13.78
CA ASP A 219 16.07 9.00 -13.56
C ASP A 219 16.08 10.10 -14.64
N ASN A 220 14.93 10.75 -14.83
CA ASN A 220 14.79 11.84 -15.82
C ASN A 220 15.23 11.41 -17.24
N HIS A 221 14.71 10.29 -17.73
CA HIS A 221 14.99 9.70 -19.06
C HIS A 221 16.40 9.12 -19.23
N LYS A 222 17.18 8.97 -18.15
CA LYS A 222 18.50 8.33 -18.19
C LYS A 222 18.44 6.83 -17.90
N GLY A 223 17.31 6.35 -17.38
CA GLY A 223 17.07 4.97 -17.03
C GLY A 223 16.43 4.17 -18.16
N PHE A 224 15.80 3.07 -17.82
CA PHE A 224 15.14 2.18 -18.77
C PHE A 224 13.75 1.75 -18.29
N CYS A 225 12.96 1.23 -19.23
CA CYS A 225 11.64 0.67 -18.95
C CYS A 225 11.60 -0.77 -19.49
N VAL A 226 11.06 -1.69 -18.70
CA VAL A 226 10.88 -3.08 -19.09
C VAL A 226 9.41 -3.35 -19.33
N GLU A 227 9.08 -3.91 -20.47
CA GLU A 227 7.78 -4.50 -20.78
C GLU A 227 7.79 -5.97 -20.39
N TYR A 228 6.83 -6.37 -19.59
CA TYR A 228 6.62 -7.74 -19.16
C TYR A 228 5.41 -8.35 -19.84
N ASP A 229 5.55 -9.57 -20.36
CA ASP A 229 4.45 -10.34 -20.95
C ASP A 229 3.70 -11.09 -19.84
N MET A 230 2.54 -10.58 -19.48
CA MET A 230 1.67 -11.18 -18.48
C MET A 230 0.72 -12.24 -19.06
N SER A 231 0.68 -12.41 -20.38
CA SER A 231 -0.21 -13.37 -21.04
C SER A 231 0.17 -14.83 -20.79
N THR A 232 1.44 -15.08 -20.44
CA THR A 232 1.97 -16.40 -20.08
C THR A 232 1.59 -16.83 -18.65
N LEU A 233 1.14 -15.90 -17.83
CA LEU A 233 0.67 -16.19 -16.48
C LEU A 233 -0.71 -16.85 -16.54
N ASN A 234 -0.75 -18.19 -16.55
CA ASN A 234 -2.01 -18.95 -16.52
C ASN A 234 -2.30 -19.48 -15.12
N PRO A 235 -3.09 -18.76 -14.32
CA PRO A 235 -3.36 -19.18 -12.94
C PRO A 235 -4.20 -20.45 -12.82
N GLN A 236 -4.97 -20.81 -13.84
CA GLN A 236 -5.81 -22.01 -13.80
C GLN A 236 -4.99 -23.31 -13.82
N SER A 237 -3.85 -23.30 -14.52
CA SER A 237 -2.93 -24.44 -14.51
C SER A 237 -2.21 -24.64 -13.18
N LEU A 238 -2.20 -23.61 -12.33
CA LEU A 238 -1.46 -23.57 -11.06
C LEU A 238 -2.32 -23.98 -9.84
N LEU A 239 -3.64 -23.99 -9.98
CA LEU A 239 -4.55 -24.32 -8.87
C LEU A 239 -4.40 -25.77 -8.34
N PRO A 240 -4.12 -26.79 -9.17
CA PRO A 240 -3.90 -28.14 -8.69
C PRO A 240 -2.67 -28.31 -7.80
N LEU A 241 -1.66 -27.45 -7.96
CA LEU A 241 -0.40 -27.50 -7.21
C LEU A 241 -0.56 -27.22 -5.71
N LYS A 242 -1.72 -26.79 -5.29
CA LYS A 242 -2.06 -26.52 -3.88
C LYS A 242 -1.83 -27.73 -2.95
N TYR A 243 -1.77 -28.94 -3.47
CA TYR A 243 -1.87 -30.18 -2.70
C TYR A 243 -0.78 -31.22 -2.95
N GLN A 244 0.17 -31.03 -3.86
CA GLN A 244 1.21 -32.02 -4.12
C GLN A 244 2.58 -31.54 -3.64
N TYR A 245 3.02 -32.13 -2.54
CA TYR A 245 4.41 -32.09 -2.11
C TYR A 245 5.11 -33.31 -2.74
N SER A 246 5.95 -33.08 -3.74
CA SER A 246 6.85 -34.10 -4.25
C SER A 246 8.28 -33.57 -4.13
N SER A 247 9.11 -34.36 -3.47
CA SER A 247 10.51 -34.03 -3.16
C SER A 247 11.44 -34.04 -4.38
N ASP A 248 10.96 -34.48 -5.53
CA ASP A 248 11.85 -34.85 -6.64
C ASP A 248 12.10 -33.72 -7.67
N ASN A 249 11.43 -32.56 -7.55
CA ASN A 249 11.62 -31.41 -8.44
C ASN A 249 11.45 -30.07 -7.70
N GLN A 250 12.35 -29.80 -6.78
CA GLN A 250 12.28 -28.65 -5.89
C GLN A 250 12.29 -27.31 -6.66
N ASP A 251 13.06 -27.20 -7.73
CA ASP A 251 13.18 -25.98 -8.54
C ASP A 251 11.92 -25.70 -9.36
N GLN A 252 11.32 -26.71 -9.97
CA GLN A 252 10.05 -26.56 -10.70
C GLN A 252 8.92 -26.20 -9.73
N PHE A 253 8.84 -26.84 -8.59
CA PHE A 253 7.86 -26.54 -7.54
C PHE A 253 7.97 -25.10 -7.03
N LEU A 254 9.20 -24.62 -6.78
CA LEU A 254 9.45 -23.23 -6.36
C LEU A 254 9.04 -22.23 -7.43
N SER A 255 9.34 -22.50 -8.71
CA SER A 255 8.96 -21.66 -9.85
C SER A 255 7.44 -21.53 -9.98
N GLU A 256 6.71 -22.64 -9.97
CA GLU A 256 5.25 -22.67 -10.10
C GLU A 256 4.55 -22.03 -8.89
N ARG A 257 5.06 -22.26 -7.69
CA ARG A 257 4.53 -21.63 -6.47
C ARG A 257 4.75 -20.12 -6.47
N THR A 258 5.92 -19.67 -6.93
CA THR A 258 6.23 -18.25 -7.06
C THR A 258 5.31 -17.60 -8.09
N MET A 259 5.05 -18.25 -9.21
CA MET A 259 4.11 -17.79 -10.21
C MET A 259 2.69 -17.66 -9.63
N LEU A 260 2.19 -18.66 -8.93
CA LEU A 260 0.87 -18.62 -8.30
C LEU A 260 0.75 -17.47 -7.30
N ILE A 261 1.74 -17.30 -6.43
CA ILE A 261 1.78 -16.22 -5.44
C ILE A 261 1.83 -14.86 -6.14
N THR A 262 2.60 -14.73 -7.21
CA THR A 262 2.72 -13.52 -8.02
C THR A 262 1.37 -13.14 -8.63
N VAL A 263 0.70 -14.07 -9.30
CA VAL A 263 -0.60 -13.82 -9.92
C VAL A 263 -1.67 -13.55 -8.85
N ALA A 264 -1.69 -14.33 -7.79
CA ALA A 264 -2.63 -14.11 -6.69
C ALA A 264 -2.41 -12.75 -6.01
N GLY A 265 -1.16 -12.33 -5.86
CA GLY A 265 -0.77 -11.04 -5.28
C GLY A 265 -0.88 -9.82 -6.22
N LEU A 266 -1.19 -10.01 -7.50
CA LEU A 266 -1.31 -8.92 -8.47
C LEU A 266 -2.68 -8.24 -8.37
N PHE A 267 -2.70 -6.95 -8.01
CA PHE A 267 -3.91 -6.15 -7.82
C PHE A 267 -3.87 -4.84 -8.59
N PRO A 268 -5.00 -4.38 -9.14
CA PRO A 268 -5.13 -3.04 -9.69
C PRO A 268 -5.19 -2.00 -8.58
N VAL A 269 -4.56 -0.86 -8.78
CA VAL A 269 -4.66 0.28 -7.85
C VAL A 269 -5.94 1.07 -8.08
N ILE A 270 -6.64 1.39 -7.00
CA ILE A 270 -7.82 2.24 -6.99
C ILE A 270 -7.40 3.68 -6.71
N TYR A 271 -7.72 4.58 -7.63
CA TYR A 271 -7.45 5.99 -7.47
C TYR A 271 -8.64 6.73 -6.86
N THR A 272 -8.41 7.47 -5.78
CA THR A 272 -9.44 8.18 -5.03
C THR A 272 -8.94 9.51 -4.50
N ALA A 273 -9.86 10.44 -4.28
CA ALA A 273 -9.56 11.69 -3.57
C ALA A 273 -9.42 11.48 -2.05
N ASN A 274 -10.04 10.41 -1.52
CA ASN A 274 -10.08 10.14 -0.09
C ASN A 274 -9.05 9.07 0.28
N ARG A 275 -8.31 9.32 1.35
CA ARG A 275 -7.40 8.32 1.94
C ARG A 275 -8.18 7.24 2.67
N VAL A 276 -7.55 6.08 2.83
CA VAL A 276 -8.01 5.09 3.80
C VAL A 276 -7.65 5.59 5.19
N ASN A 277 -8.66 5.74 6.04
CA ASN A 277 -8.48 6.14 7.43
C ASN A 277 -8.93 5.00 8.35
N ILE A 278 -8.14 4.73 9.38
CA ILE A 278 -8.57 3.86 10.46
C ILE A 278 -9.29 4.74 11.49
N PRO A 279 -10.61 4.56 11.65
CA PRO A 279 -11.38 5.38 12.56
C PRO A 279 -11.00 5.07 14.02
N ARG A 280 -11.24 6.03 14.91
CA ARG A 280 -11.01 5.90 16.35
C ARG A 280 -11.53 4.59 16.95
N THR A 281 -12.74 4.17 16.57
CA THR A 281 -13.36 2.95 17.09
C THR A 281 -12.52 1.71 16.79
N LYS A 282 -11.90 1.64 15.61
CA LYS A 282 -11.00 0.56 15.24
C LYS A 282 -9.65 0.67 15.96
N LEU A 283 -9.09 1.88 16.10
CA LEU A 283 -7.88 2.09 16.89
C LEU A 283 -8.07 1.64 18.36
N GLN A 284 -9.25 1.84 18.93
CA GLN A 284 -9.57 1.37 20.29
C GLN A 284 -9.70 -0.16 20.39
N GLN A 285 -10.12 -0.84 19.31
CA GLN A 285 -10.23 -2.30 19.26
C GLN A 285 -8.87 -2.99 19.11
N ILE A 286 -7.86 -2.28 18.57
CA ILE A 286 -6.51 -2.84 18.43
C ILE A 286 -5.96 -3.23 19.80
N LYS A 287 -5.62 -4.50 19.92
CA LYS A 287 -4.99 -5.07 21.12
C LYS A 287 -3.56 -5.47 20.78
N LEU A 288 -2.68 -5.29 21.74
CA LEU A 288 -1.32 -5.81 21.73
C LEU A 288 -1.23 -6.94 22.73
N ASP A 289 -0.43 -7.95 22.44
CA ASP A 289 -0.11 -9.00 23.41
C ASP A 289 0.92 -8.56 24.46
N GLY A 290 1.33 -9.47 25.35
CA GLY A 290 2.33 -9.20 26.38
C GLY A 290 3.72 -8.82 25.85
N ASN A 291 3.99 -9.09 24.57
CA ASN A 291 5.23 -8.74 23.86
C ASN A 291 5.09 -7.47 23.00
N ASN A 292 3.98 -6.75 23.12
CA ASN A 292 3.61 -5.61 22.29
C ASN A 292 3.39 -5.97 20.81
N GLU A 293 3.08 -7.25 20.46
CA GLU A 293 2.71 -7.63 19.11
C GLU A 293 1.21 -7.48 18.88
N LEU A 294 0.83 -7.15 17.63
CA LEU A 294 -0.57 -6.99 17.25
C LEU A 294 -1.34 -8.30 17.38
N LEU A 295 -2.42 -8.27 18.13
CA LEU A 295 -3.40 -9.34 18.08
C LEU A 295 -4.25 -9.20 16.82
N HIS A 296 -4.42 -10.30 16.11
CA HIS A 296 -5.14 -10.34 14.84
C HIS A 296 -6.58 -9.85 14.97
N ASP A 297 -6.97 -8.96 14.04
CA ASP A 297 -8.34 -8.49 13.83
C ASP A 297 -8.59 -8.38 12.32
N SER A 298 -9.46 -9.23 11.79
CA SER A 298 -9.72 -9.33 10.34
C SER A 298 -10.26 -8.04 9.71
N GLU A 299 -10.95 -7.19 10.46
CA GLU A 299 -11.45 -5.92 9.93
C GLU A 299 -10.34 -4.86 9.88
N ILE A 300 -9.43 -4.87 10.86
CA ILE A 300 -8.26 -4.00 10.89
C ILE A 300 -7.32 -4.40 9.77
N ASP A 301 -7.05 -5.69 9.61
CA ASP A 301 -6.21 -6.21 8.52
C ASP A 301 -6.77 -5.82 7.16
N ALA A 302 -8.08 -5.96 6.94
CA ALA A 302 -8.72 -5.54 5.68
C ALA A 302 -8.54 -4.02 5.42
N LEU A 303 -8.64 -3.18 6.45
CA LEU A 303 -8.40 -1.74 6.30
C LEU A 303 -6.95 -1.43 5.96
N LEU A 304 -6.00 -2.08 6.63
CA LEU A 304 -4.57 -1.92 6.36
C LEU A 304 -4.23 -2.37 4.94
N TYR A 305 -4.66 -3.55 4.57
CA TYR A 305 -4.43 -4.08 3.24
C TYR A 305 -5.02 -3.20 2.14
N LYS A 306 -6.15 -2.55 2.41
CA LYS A 306 -6.74 -1.59 1.47
C LYS A 306 -5.81 -0.41 1.18
N THR A 307 -4.94 -0.04 2.11
CA THR A 307 -3.98 1.06 1.88
C THR A 307 -2.96 0.75 0.80
N PHE A 308 -2.61 -0.53 0.61
CA PHE A 308 -1.62 -0.94 -0.40
C PHE A 308 -2.15 -0.92 -1.83
N ILE A 309 -3.47 -0.83 -2.01
CA ILE A 309 -4.12 -0.79 -3.33
C ILE A 309 -4.91 0.50 -3.58
N VAL A 310 -4.87 1.46 -2.68
CA VAL A 310 -5.49 2.77 -2.83
C VAL A 310 -4.43 3.84 -2.94
N LYS A 311 -4.53 4.68 -3.97
CA LYS A 311 -3.61 5.78 -4.24
C LYS A 311 -4.36 7.07 -4.53
N SER A 312 -3.72 8.23 -4.32
CA SER A 312 -4.32 9.53 -4.64
C SER A 312 -4.69 9.62 -6.12
N ALA A 313 -5.85 10.20 -6.42
CA ALA A 313 -6.33 10.42 -7.78
C ALA A 313 -5.35 11.24 -8.65
N LYS A 314 -4.46 12.01 -8.05
CA LYS A 314 -3.41 12.78 -8.76
C LYS A 314 -2.43 11.86 -9.50
N TRP A 315 -2.23 10.63 -9.04
CA TRP A 315 -1.35 9.63 -9.63
C TRP A 315 -2.05 8.70 -10.64
N ASN A 316 -3.30 9.00 -11.03
CA ASN A 316 -4.08 8.12 -11.91
C ASN A 316 -3.47 7.91 -13.32
N TYR A 317 -2.51 8.76 -13.72
CA TYR A 317 -1.77 8.59 -14.98
C TYR A 317 -0.87 7.34 -14.97
N GLU A 318 -0.45 6.84 -13.80
CA GLU A 318 0.39 5.65 -13.68
C GLU A 318 -0.33 4.36 -14.07
N LYS A 319 -1.67 4.33 -13.97
CA LYS A 319 -2.50 3.11 -14.25
C LYS A 319 -1.90 1.87 -13.58
N GLU A 320 -1.64 1.99 -12.31
CA GLU A 320 -0.77 1.09 -11.56
C GLU A 320 -1.44 -0.26 -11.26
N TRP A 321 -0.63 -1.31 -11.35
CA TRP A 321 -0.87 -2.64 -10.82
C TRP A 321 0.22 -2.98 -9.81
N ARG A 322 -0.13 -3.66 -8.73
CA ARG A 322 0.81 -4.01 -7.66
C ARG A 322 0.81 -5.50 -7.40
N ILE A 323 2.01 -6.10 -7.34
CA ILE A 323 2.18 -7.38 -6.69
C ILE A 323 2.39 -7.10 -5.21
N ILE A 324 1.50 -7.62 -4.37
CA ILE A 324 1.52 -7.48 -2.92
C ILE A 324 1.70 -8.86 -2.32
N ILE A 325 2.81 -9.08 -1.65
CA ILE A 325 3.19 -10.39 -1.11
C ILE A 325 3.69 -10.29 0.33
N ASP A 326 3.66 -11.42 1.00
CA ASP A 326 4.23 -11.59 2.32
C ASP A 326 5.74 -11.37 2.32
N GLY A 327 6.25 -10.60 3.29
CA GLY A 327 7.66 -10.30 3.39
C GLY A 327 8.53 -11.51 3.70
N ASP A 328 8.01 -12.52 4.39
CA ASP A 328 8.75 -13.76 4.66
C ASP A 328 8.98 -14.55 3.38
N ILE A 329 7.99 -14.57 2.48
CA ILE A 329 8.15 -15.15 1.15
C ILE A 329 9.20 -14.37 0.36
N CYS A 330 9.12 -13.05 0.37
CA CYS A 330 10.11 -12.21 -0.30
C CYS A 330 11.53 -12.35 0.28
N LYS A 331 11.63 -12.46 1.59
CA LYS A 331 12.90 -12.62 2.29
C LYS A 331 13.62 -13.91 1.86
N TYR A 332 12.88 -14.99 1.61
CA TYR A 332 13.44 -16.22 1.05
C TYR A 332 14.18 -15.97 -0.27
N PHE A 333 13.73 -15.01 -1.07
CA PHE A 333 14.35 -14.58 -2.33
C PHE A 333 15.17 -13.28 -2.18
N GLU A 334 15.61 -12.92 -1.00
CA GLU A 334 16.34 -11.66 -0.74
C GLU A 334 15.61 -10.41 -1.24
N ASN A 335 14.27 -10.40 -1.17
CA ASN A 335 13.36 -9.40 -1.74
C ASN A 335 13.42 -9.26 -3.28
N LYS A 336 13.98 -10.25 -3.99
CA LYS A 336 14.16 -10.28 -5.44
C LYS A 336 13.50 -11.51 -6.05
N LEU A 337 12.19 -11.41 -6.30
CA LEU A 337 11.42 -12.52 -6.87
C LEU A 337 11.93 -12.93 -8.24
N PRO A 338 12.02 -14.23 -8.56
CA PRO A 338 12.15 -14.69 -9.92
C PRO A 338 10.98 -14.19 -10.78
N PHE A 339 11.29 -13.48 -11.88
CA PHE A 339 10.27 -12.86 -12.72
C PHE A 339 10.67 -12.92 -14.21
N PRO A 340 10.66 -14.11 -14.83
CA PRO A 340 11.17 -14.37 -16.17
C PRO A 340 10.13 -14.02 -17.27
N TYR A 341 9.53 -12.83 -17.21
CA TYR A 341 8.48 -12.40 -18.13
C TYR A 341 8.90 -11.20 -18.96
N ILE A 342 10.19 -10.91 -19.07
CA ILE A 342 10.71 -9.80 -19.86
C ILE A 342 10.39 -10.04 -21.33
N LYS A 343 9.77 -9.04 -21.97
CA LYS A 343 9.42 -9.06 -23.38
C LYS A 343 10.26 -8.09 -24.20
N ARG A 344 10.45 -6.87 -23.68
CA ARG A 344 11.24 -5.80 -24.32
C ARG A 344 11.87 -4.89 -23.28
N ILE A 345 12.97 -4.27 -23.65
CA ILE A 345 13.66 -3.26 -22.83
C ILE A 345 13.69 -1.96 -23.64
N PHE A 346 13.12 -0.90 -23.10
CA PHE A 346 13.16 0.44 -23.67
C PHE A 346 14.26 1.25 -22.96
N LEU A 347 15.20 1.78 -23.72
CA LEU A 347 16.35 2.54 -23.24
C LEU A 347 16.05 4.03 -23.30
N GLY A 348 16.25 4.75 -22.22
CA GLY A 348 15.93 6.17 -22.12
C GLY A 348 16.79 7.05 -23.05
N CYS A 349 16.16 8.07 -23.64
CA CYS A 349 16.84 8.94 -24.64
C CYS A 349 18.02 9.75 -24.09
N LYS A 350 18.20 9.81 -22.77
CA LYS A 350 19.34 10.47 -22.10
C LYS A 350 20.26 9.46 -21.40
N MET A 351 20.13 8.18 -21.71
CA MET A 351 20.96 7.14 -21.11
C MET A 351 22.41 7.26 -21.56
N LYS A 352 23.35 6.94 -20.69
CA LYS A 352 24.79 6.93 -21.01
C LYS A 352 25.12 5.72 -21.90
N ALA A 353 26.06 5.89 -22.84
CA ALA A 353 26.42 4.86 -23.81
C ALA A 353 26.76 3.51 -23.16
N HIS A 354 27.60 3.49 -22.12
CA HIS A 354 27.98 2.24 -21.46
C HIS A 354 26.80 1.47 -20.84
N HIS A 355 25.73 2.15 -20.37
CA HIS A 355 24.52 1.49 -19.90
C HIS A 355 23.69 0.97 -21.06
N ILE A 356 23.67 1.70 -22.20
CA ILE A 356 23.01 1.26 -23.44
C ILE A 356 23.65 -0.05 -23.90
N ASP A 357 24.97 -0.07 -24.06
CA ASP A 357 25.73 -1.25 -24.50
C ASP A 357 25.47 -2.46 -23.59
N THR A 358 25.56 -2.27 -22.26
CA THR A 358 25.28 -3.33 -21.27
C THR A 358 23.86 -3.87 -21.38
N LEU A 359 22.84 -3.01 -21.53
CA LEU A 359 21.45 -3.45 -21.62
C LEU A 359 21.11 -4.09 -22.96
N ILE A 360 21.79 -3.72 -24.06
CA ILE A 360 21.70 -4.41 -25.34
C ILE A 360 22.28 -5.81 -25.20
N GLU A 361 23.47 -5.97 -24.63
CA GLU A 361 24.07 -7.29 -24.37
C GLU A 361 23.14 -8.19 -23.54
N ILE A 362 22.53 -7.63 -22.49
CA ILE A 362 21.56 -8.37 -21.66
C ILE A 362 20.32 -8.76 -22.48
N ALA A 363 19.81 -7.86 -23.32
CA ALA A 363 18.65 -8.14 -24.16
C ALA A 363 18.95 -9.28 -25.15
N ASP A 364 20.14 -9.28 -25.75
CA ASP A 364 20.63 -10.35 -26.64
C ASP A 364 20.74 -11.69 -25.87
N GLU A 365 21.35 -11.69 -24.68
CA GLU A 365 21.44 -12.88 -23.82
C GLU A 365 20.06 -13.45 -23.46
N LEU A 366 19.06 -12.58 -23.24
CA LEU A 366 17.69 -12.97 -22.89
C LEU A 366 16.82 -13.24 -24.12
N ASN A 367 17.33 -13.04 -25.35
CA ASN A 367 16.60 -13.13 -26.59
C ASN A 367 15.33 -12.25 -26.60
N VAL A 368 15.48 -10.99 -26.18
CA VAL A 368 14.43 -9.97 -26.17
C VAL A 368 14.90 -8.71 -26.91
N GLU A 369 13.96 -7.89 -27.35
CA GLU A 369 14.24 -6.65 -28.08
C GLU A 369 14.66 -5.52 -27.13
N ALA A 370 15.76 -4.80 -27.46
CA ALA A 370 16.12 -3.52 -26.85
C ALA A 370 15.81 -2.37 -27.82
N ILE A 371 15.07 -1.36 -27.35
CA ILE A 371 14.62 -0.23 -28.16
C ILE A 371 15.13 1.08 -27.57
N LEU A 372 15.96 1.80 -28.32
CA LEU A 372 16.40 3.13 -27.92
C LEU A 372 15.29 4.16 -28.18
N MET A 373 14.87 4.84 -27.13
CA MET A 373 13.88 5.91 -27.22
C MET A 373 14.54 7.18 -27.77
N THR A 374 13.90 7.80 -28.76
CA THR A 374 14.36 9.06 -29.34
C THR A 374 13.43 10.20 -28.94
N MET A 375 13.99 11.37 -28.69
CA MET A 375 13.18 12.59 -28.60
C MET A 375 12.79 13.00 -30.01
N CYS A 376 11.51 12.80 -30.38
CA CYS A 376 10.97 13.49 -31.54
C CYS A 376 10.81 14.96 -31.17
N ILE A 377 11.65 15.83 -31.69
CA ILE A 377 11.40 17.26 -31.74
C ILE A 377 10.32 17.43 -32.82
N VAL A 378 9.07 17.61 -32.39
CA VAL A 378 7.97 17.99 -33.26
C VAL A 378 7.98 19.52 -33.41
#